data_72ad2c6aa6866b02b9f437f2aea32800
#
_entry.id   72ad2c6aa6866b02b9f437f2aea32800
#
_cell.length_a   1.000
_cell.length_b   1.000
_cell.length_c   1.000
_cell.angle_alpha   90.00
_cell.angle_beta   90.00
_cell.angle_gamma   90.00
#
_symmetry.space_group_name_H-M   'P 1'
#
loop_
_entity.id
_entity.type
_entity.pdbx_description
1 polymer ?
#
loop_
_entity_poly.entity_id
_entity_poly.type
_entity_poly.pdbx_seq_one_letter_code
_entity_poly.pdbx_strand_id
1 'polypeptide(L)'
;MALEDICSFKDSPVHDKWFPALPLEDMATSFNLTDYNLGWRRLKKSERNSGAPLHIFTPTVPNSAHFNHSMTVRRPFPLCHGTTTLGFIFQGGVIAAADTRASAGGLVACPAVHKITPIHSHLVVTSSGSGADCMLWERILAREIRLYQLRHRRRLSIRGTAKLLSFMLHPFKGTEVCVALTLCGWDTEAVTSDCANDSSLAVNQDVTTVTHSASANCGPKLIYVCSDGARLQGNVFSVGSGSPYAYGVLDRGMRWSLSKEEAISLAREAVFRATHRDAYSGNNVDLFHITAQGWSQRPREDLKEEYYREMEKRAKIVEKRKRARELNDPR
;
A
#
# COMPACT_ATOMS: atom_id res chain seq x y z
N MET A 1 -30.92 -8.00 8.00
CA MET A 1 -30.72 -9.45 8.02
C MET A 1 -29.25 -9.68 7.73
N ALA A 2 -28.52 -10.30 8.64
CA ALA A 2 -27.12 -10.64 8.41
C ALA A 2 -27.04 -11.81 7.40
N LEU A 3 -25.94 -11.89 6.67
CA LEU A 3 -25.72 -12.95 5.68
C LEU A 3 -25.82 -14.36 6.31
N GLU A 4 -25.55 -14.46 7.58
CA GLU A 4 -25.68 -15.66 8.42
C GLU A 4 -27.12 -16.20 8.49
N ASP A 5 -28.12 -15.29 8.52
CA ASP A 5 -29.53 -15.67 8.58
C ASP A 5 -30.06 -16.17 7.22
N ILE A 6 -29.43 -15.74 6.11
CA ILE A 6 -29.84 -16.13 4.75
C ILE A 6 -29.23 -17.47 4.36
N CYS A 7 -28.04 -17.80 4.88
CA CYS A 7 -27.29 -19.01 4.51
C CYS A 7 -27.43 -20.15 5.48
N SER A 8 -28.21 -20.01 6.58
CA SER A 8 -28.41 -21.04 7.60
C SER A 8 -27.11 -21.65 8.15
N PHE A 9 -26.04 -20.83 8.23
CA PHE A 9 -24.73 -21.30 8.68
C PHE A 9 -24.67 -21.72 10.15
N LYS A 10 -25.64 -21.30 10.99
CA LYS A 10 -25.66 -21.61 12.40
C LYS A 10 -25.99 -23.07 12.72
N ASP A 11 -26.69 -23.75 11.80
CA ASP A 11 -27.14 -25.14 12.03
C ASP A 11 -26.38 -26.17 11.18
N SER A 12 -25.26 -25.76 10.55
CA SER A 12 -24.48 -26.63 9.70
C SER A 12 -23.37 -27.33 10.49
N PRO A 13 -23.25 -28.67 10.42
CA PRO A 13 -22.15 -29.40 11.06
C PRO A 13 -20.76 -29.04 10.52
N VAL A 14 -20.69 -28.18 9.54
CA VAL A 14 -19.46 -27.60 8.98
C VAL A 14 -18.89 -26.52 9.91
N HIS A 15 -19.74 -25.80 10.66
CA HIS A 15 -19.30 -24.74 11.57
C HIS A 15 -18.41 -25.27 12.68
N ASP A 16 -18.76 -26.42 13.27
CA ASP A 16 -17.98 -27.04 14.36
C ASP A 16 -16.64 -27.62 13.90
N LYS A 17 -16.51 -27.93 12.61
CA LYS A 17 -15.25 -28.41 12.01
C LYS A 17 -14.27 -27.29 11.65
N TRP A 18 -14.79 -26.09 11.42
CA TRP A 18 -13.96 -24.92 11.05
C TRP A 18 -13.49 -24.10 12.25
N PHE A 19 -14.26 -24.15 13.33
CA PHE A 19 -13.95 -23.48 14.59
C PHE A 19 -14.19 -24.50 15.72
N PRO A 20 -13.25 -25.43 15.98
CA PRO A 20 -13.35 -26.20 17.20
C PRO A 20 -13.42 -25.21 18.36
N ALA A 21 -14.48 -25.30 19.14
CA ALA A 21 -14.64 -24.51 20.34
C ALA A 21 -13.52 -24.90 21.32
N LEU A 22 -12.42 -24.17 21.26
CA LEU A 22 -11.42 -24.22 22.31
C LEU A 22 -12.07 -23.63 23.56
N PRO A 23 -12.08 -24.34 24.70
CA PRO A 23 -12.59 -23.78 25.93
C PRO A 23 -11.91 -22.47 26.23
N LEU A 24 -12.67 -21.44 26.58
CA LEU A 24 -12.15 -20.09 26.89
C LEU A 24 -11.09 -20.12 28.01
N GLU A 25 -11.11 -21.15 28.87
CA GLU A 25 -10.13 -21.37 29.92
C GLU A 25 -8.74 -21.73 29.40
N ASP A 26 -8.65 -22.48 28.31
CA ASP A 26 -7.35 -22.81 27.69
C ASP A 26 -6.71 -21.62 26.96
N MET A 27 -7.50 -20.66 26.52
CA MET A 27 -6.98 -19.45 25.89
C MET A 27 -6.30 -18.51 26.89
N ALA A 28 -6.74 -18.46 28.14
CA ALA A 28 -6.16 -17.59 29.17
C ALA A 28 -4.85 -18.16 29.74
N THR A 29 -4.66 -19.47 29.74
CA THR A 29 -3.45 -20.13 30.26
C THR A 29 -2.39 -20.37 29.21
N SER A 30 -2.75 -20.45 27.91
CA SER A 30 -1.77 -20.63 26.83
C SER A 30 -1.11 -19.33 26.36
N PHE A 31 -1.51 -18.17 26.89
CA PHE A 31 -0.82 -16.89 26.66
C PHE A 31 0.34 -16.64 27.63
N ASN A 32 1.02 -17.68 28.07
CA ASN A 32 2.31 -17.51 28.73
C ASN A 32 3.34 -17.09 27.67
N LEU A 33 3.70 -15.82 27.67
CA LEU A 33 4.65 -15.18 26.72
C LEU A 33 6.05 -15.85 26.70
N THR A 34 6.31 -16.80 27.59
CA THR A 34 7.59 -17.53 27.69
C THR A 34 7.65 -18.80 26.82
N ASP A 35 6.51 -19.38 26.43
CA ASP A 35 6.47 -20.64 25.68
C ASP A 35 6.25 -20.49 24.17
N TYR A 36 6.06 -19.28 23.67
CA TYR A 36 6.11 -19.02 22.23
C TYR A 36 7.55 -19.07 21.74
N ASN A 37 8.13 -20.25 21.73
CA ASN A 37 9.22 -20.64 20.85
C ASN A 37 8.72 -20.79 19.40
N LEU A 38 7.89 -19.85 18.96
CA LEU A 38 7.64 -19.57 17.55
C LEU A 38 8.99 -19.09 17.02
N GLY A 39 9.72 -20.04 16.45
CA GLY A 39 11.09 -20.00 15.96
C GLY A 39 11.58 -18.70 15.36
N TRP A 40 11.77 -17.69 16.21
CA TRP A 40 12.46 -16.47 15.86
C TRP A 40 13.96 -16.77 15.86
N ARG A 41 14.54 -17.04 14.69
CA ARG A 41 15.99 -17.25 14.60
C ARG A 41 16.69 -15.97 15.01
N ARG A 42 17.35 -16.03 16.17
CA ARG A 42 18.36 -15.05 16.60
C ARG A 42 19.50 -15.15 15.59
N LEU A 43 19.68 -14.15 14.73
CA LEU A 43 20.89 -14.03 13.91
C LEU A 43 22.08 -13.97 14.86
N LYS A 44 22.97 -14.99 14.77
CA LYS A 44 24.18 -15.06 15.58
C LYS A 44 25.01 -13.81 15.35
N LYS A 45 25.39 -13.19 16.47
CA LYS A 45 26.26 -12.06 16.62
C LYS A 45 27.61 -12.35 15.95
N SER A 46 27.96 -11.62 14.90
CA SER A 46 29.35 -11.39 14.55
C SER A 46 29.80 -10.22 15.39
N GLU A 47 30.71 -10.47 16.28
CA GLU A 47 31.30 -9.46 17.15
C GLU A 47 32.12 -8.49 16.31
N ARG A 48 31.71 -7.23 16.25
CA ARG A 48 32.56 -6.03 16.39
C ARG A 48 31.74 -4.76 16.15
N ASN A 49 31.81 -3.87 17.14
CA ASN A 49 31.45 -2.44 17.21
C ASN A 49 30.01 -2.04 17.44
N SER A 50 29.71 -1.66 18.69
CA SER A 50 28.93 -0.54 19.24
C SER A 50 27.68 -0.09 18.45
N GLY A 51 26.75 -0.98 18.24
CA GLY A 51 25.37 -0.68 17.83
C GLY A 51 24.52 -1.89 18.17
N ALA A 52 23.53 -1.77 19.05
CA ALA A 52 22.63 -2.87 19.36
C ALA A 52 22.01 -3.40 18.07
N PRO A 53 22.11 -4.73 17.80
CA PRO A 53 21.56 -5.29 16.56
C PRO A 53 20.05 -5.07 16.50
N LEU A 54 19.58 -4.63 15.35
CA LEU A 54 18.15 -4.59 15.03
C LEU A 54 17.62 -6.03 15.12
N HIS A 55 16.88 -6.35 16.19
CA HIS A 55 16.11 -7.57 16.27
C HIS A 55 14.84 -7.39 15.44
N ILE A 56 14.92 -7.80 14.17
CA ILE A 56 13.76 -7.84 13.30
C ILE A 56 13.01 -9.14 13.60
N PHE A 57 11.81 -9.01 14.14
CA PHE A 57 10.92 -10.13 14.34
C PHE A 57 10.23 -10.46 13.01
N THR A 58 10.77 -11.41 12.26
CA THR A 58 10.08 -11.99 11.09
C THR A 58 9.39 -13.29 11.51
N PRO A 59 8.16 -13.56 11.02
CA PRO A 59 7.56 -14.88 11.19
C PRO A 59 8.50 -15.94 10.60
N THR A 60 8.73 -17.04 11.32
CA THR A 60 9.49 -18.16 10.78
C THR A 60 8.63 -18.93 9.79
N VAL A 61 9.17 -19.16 8.59
CA VAL A 61 8.59 -20.14 7.68
C VAL A 61 8.77 -21.53 8.33
N PRO A 62 7.71 -22.32 8.54
CA PRO A 62 7.85 -23.68 9.00
C PRO A 62 8.79 -24.43 8.05
N ASN A 63 9.77 -25.16 8.59
CA ASN A 63 10.66 -25.98 7.78
C ASN A 63 9.81 -26.94 6.97
N SER A 64 9.92 -26.90 5.65
CA SER A 64 9.18 -27.74 4.71
C SER A 64 9.45 -29.24 4.85
N ALA A 65 10.39 -29.66 5.71
CA ALA A 65 10.80 -31.05 5.88
C ALA A 65 9.77 -31.97 6.58
N HIS A 66 8.69 -31.43 7.15
CA HIS A 66 7.67 -32.23 7.85
C HIS A 66 6.25 -32.07 7.32
N PHE A 67 6.04 -31.39 6.19
CA PHE A 67 4.74 -31.33 5.53
C PHE A 67 4.56 -32.44 4.49
N ASN A 68 4.93 -33.66 4.85
CA ASN A 68 4.41 -34.84 4.15
C ASN A 68 2.94 -35.00 4.54
N HIS A 69 2.05 -34.77 3.57
CA HIS A 69 0.59 -34.79 3.67
C HIS A 69 -0.08 -33.62 4.39
N SER A 70 0.32 -32.38 4.08
CA SER A 70 -0.66 -31.29 4.14
C SER A 70 -1.75 -31.62 3.13
N MET A 71 -2.92 -32.02 3.60
CA MET A 71 -4.13 -31.94 2.79
C MET A 71 -4.25 -30.46 2.39
N THR A 72 -3.86 -30.15 1.16
CA THR A 72 -4.18 -28.86 0.56
C THR A 72 -5.69 -28.76 0.56
N VAL A 73 -6.24 -28.02 1.51
CA VAL A 73 -7.68 -27.70 1.52
C VAL A 73 -7.91 -26.95 0.22
N ARG A 74 -8.35 -27.66 -0.80
CA ARG A 74 -8.74 -27.06 -2.07
C ARG A 74 -9.84 -26.09 -1.75
N ARG A 75 -9.55 -24.80 -1.87
CA ARG A 75 -10.58 -23.76 -1.74
C ARG A 75 -11.69 -24.09 -2.72
N PRO A 76 -12.96 -24.12 -2.28
CA PRO A 76 -14.08 -24.53 -3.15
C PRO A 76 -14.26 -23.63 -4.38
N PHE A 77 -13.71 -22.41 -4.32
CA PHE A 77 -13.71 -21.46 -5.45
C PHE A 77 -12.41 -20.67 -5.49
N PRO A 78 -11.92 -20.32 -6.70
CA PRO A 78 -10.80 -19.38 -6.82
C PRO A 78 -11.22 -18.01 -6.26
N LEU A 79 -10.51 -17.52 -5.28
CA LEU A 79 -10.69 -16.15 -4.81
C LEU A 79 -10.02 -15.19 -5.81
N CYS A 80 -10.77 -14.78 -6.82
CA CYS A 80 -10.32 -13.71 -7.70
C CYS A 80 -10.42 -12.39 -6.93
N HIS A 81 -9.29 -11.80 -6.62
CA HIS A 81 -9.19 -10.49 -6.01
C HIS A 81 -8.88 -9.46 -7.09
N GLY A 82 -9.53 -8.32 -7.03
CA GLY A 82 -9.26 -7.22 -7.92
C GLY A 82 -9.04 -5.93 -7.17
N THR A 83 -8.23 -5.07 -7.75
CA THR A 83 -7.82 -3.81 -7.15
C THR A 83 -7.24 -2.91 -8.23
N THR A 84 -7.45 -1.60 -8.04
CA THR A 84 -6.70 -0.56 -8.74
C THR A 84 -6.11 0.38 -7.70
N THR A 85 -4.80 0.32 -7.52
CA THR A 85 -4.07 1.33 -6.75
C THR A 85 -3.09 2.04 -7.67
N LEU A 86 -2.81 3.28 -7.39
CA LEU A 86 -1.79 4.05 -8.10
C LEU A 86 -1.10 5.06 -7.18
N GLY A 87 0.10 5.43 -7.56
CA GLY A 87 0.84 6.53 -6.97
C GLY A 87 1.76 7.15 -7.99
N PHE A 88 1.95 8.47 -7.91
CA PHE A 88 2.93 9.17 -8.75
C PHE A 88 3.47 10.42 -8.07
N ILE A 89 4.68 10.81 -8.51
CA ILE A 89 5.41 11.99 -8.03
C ILE A 89 5.20 13.12 -9.02
N PHE A 90 4.94 14.32 -8.52
CA PHE A 90 4.89 15.56 -9.28
C PHE A 90 5.53 16.70 -8.46
N GLN A 91 5.64 17.92 -9.01
CA GLN A 91 6.29 19.02 -8.30
C GLN A 91 5.67 19.35 -6.94
N GLY A 92 4.37 19.10 -6.75
CA GLY A 92 3.66 19.37 -5.50
C GLY A 92 3.70 18.23 -4.47
N GLY A 93 4.43 17.13 -4.74
CA GLY A 93 4.51 15.99 -3.82
C GLY A 93 4.22 14.63 -4.45
N VAL A 94 3.56 13.77 -3.69
CA VAL A 94 3.12 12.44 -4.14
C VAL A 94 1.61 12.36 -4.03
N ILE A 95 0.97 11.86 -5.08
CA ILE A 95 -0.44 11.45 -5.03
C ILE A 95 -0.49 9.94 -4.89
N ALA A 96 -1.34 9.46 -3.99
CA ALA A 96 -1.74 8.05 -3.90
C ALA A 96 -3.26 7.96 -4.04
N ALA A 97 -3.74 7.09 -4.91
CA ALA A 97 -5.18 6.86 -5.09
C ALA A 97 -5.49 5.36 -5.23
N ALA A 98 -6.67 4.97 -4.81
CA ALA A 98 -7.13 3.59 -4.89
C ALA A 98 -8.66 3.52 -5.03
N ASP A 99 -9.14 2.45 -5.66
CA ASP A 99 -10.54 2.06 -5.59
C ASP A 99 -10.87 1.44 -4.23
N THR A 100 -12.15 1.24 -3.94
CA THR A 100 -12.58 0.75 -2.62
C THR A 100 -13.30 -0.60 -2.65
N ARG A 101 -13.37 -1.26 -3.82
CA ARG A 101 -14.06 -2.55 -3.94
C ARG A 101 -13.16 -3.70 -3.45
N ALA A 102 -13.68 -4.53 -2.54
CA ALA A 102 -13.14 -5.87 -2.31
C ALA A 102 -14.05 -6.88 -3.00
N SER A 103 -13.47 -7.71 -3.85
CA SER A 103 -14.20 -8.77 -4.58
C SER A 103 -13.78 -10.14 -4.07
N ALA A 104 -14.73 -11.08 -4.05
CA ALA A 104 -14.50 -12.48 -3.70
C ALA A 104 -15.28 -13.37 -4.68
N GLY A 105 -14.57 -14.14 -5.50
CA GLY A 105 -15.19 -15.09 -6.41
C GLY A 105 -16.21 -14.48 -7.40
N GLY A 106 -15.98 -13.24 -7.86
CA GLY A 106 -16.89 -12.54 -8.76
C GLY A 106 -18.00 -11.73 -8.07
N LEU A 107 -18.12 -11.80 -6.75
CA LEU A 107 -19.05 -11.00 -5.95
C LEU A 107 -18.33 -9.82 -5.31
N VAL A 108 -19.08 -8.74 -5.02
CA VAL A 108 -18.60 -7.62 -4.22
C VAL A 108 -18.74 -8.00 -2.75
N ALA A 109 -17.62 -8.34 -2.10
CA ALA A 109 -17.59 -8.69 -0.68
C ALA A 109 -17.73 -7.43 0.20
N CYS A 110 -17.05 -6.34 -0.17
CA CYS A 110 -17.17 -5.05 0.50
C CYS A 110 -16.97 -3.90 -0.50
N PRO A 111 -17.90 -2.92 -0.56
CA PRO A 111 -17.78 -1.79 -1.48
C PRO A 111 -16.91 -0.64 -0.95
N ALA A 112 -16.49 -0.69 0.30
CA ALA A 112 -15.93 0.46 1.02
C ALA A 112 -14.65 0.13 1.80
N VAL A 113 -13.81 -0.77 1.29
CA VAL A 113 -12.51 -1.12 1.87
C VAL A 113 -11.52 0.04 1.73
N HIS A 114 -10.68 0.24 2.73
CA HIS A 114 -9.53 1.14 2.64
C HIS A 114 -8.33 0.36 2.08
N LYS A 115 -7.81 0.81 0.94
CA LYS A 115 -6.62 0.24 0.29
C LYS A 115 -5.40 1.17 0.39
N ILE A 116 -5.56 2.28 1.10
CA ILE A 116 -4.47 3.21 1.43
C ILE A 116 -4.41 3.32 2.94
N THR A 117 -3.30 2.90 3.52
CA THR A 117 -3.09 2.86 4.97
C THR A 117 -2.00 3.85 5.37
N PRO A 118 -2.31 4.87 6.19
CA PRO A 118 -1.30 5.72 6.78
C PRO A 118 -0.43 4.93 7.78
N ILE A 119 0.88 4.98 7.60
CA ILE A 119 1.85 4.34 8.50
C ILE A 119 2.39 5.35 9.51
N HIS A 120 2.77 6.53 9.02
CA HIS A 120 3.13 7.68 9.86
C HIS A 120 2.84 8.99 9.11
N SER A 121 3.11 10.14 9.72
CA SER A 121 2.74 11.46 9.17
C SER A 121 3.24 11.76 7.75
N HIS A 122 4.27 11.09 7.27
CA HIS A 122 4.89 11.33 5.95
C HIS A 122 4.95 10.06 5.09
N LEU A 123 4.22 9.02 5.45
CA LEU A 123 4.18 7.76 4.71
C LEU A 123 2.77 7.20 4.70
N VAL A 124 2.25 6.96 3.53
CA VAL A 124 1.09 6.10 3.29
C VAL A 124 1.50 4.92 2.42
N VAL A 125 0.80 3.81 2.55
CA VAL A 125 1.04 2.60 1.78
C VAL A 125 -0.24 2.23 1.05
N THR A 126 -0.14 1.97 -0.25
CA THR A 126 -1.25 1.39 -1.02
C THR A 126 -1.07 -0.12 -1.09
N SER A 127 -2.17 -0.86 -0.98
CA SER A 127 -2.15 -2.32 -0.92
C SER A 127 -2.92 -2.97 -2.07
N SER A 128 -2.31 -3.98 -2.66
CA SER A 128 -2.89 -4.86 -3.68
C SER A 128 -2.51 -6.30 -3.41
N GLY A 129 -3.38 -7.24 -3.74
CA GLY A 129 -3.19 -8.66 -3.50
C GLY A 129 -4.24 -9.23 -2.54
N SER A 130 -3.86 -10.23 -1.73
CA SER A 130 -4.74 -10.79 -0.70
C SER A 130 -4.98 -9.76 0.40
N GLY A 131 -6.25 -9.44 0.69
CA GLY A 131 -6.60 -8.47 1.72
C GLY A 131 -6.05 -8.85 3.10
N ALA A 132 -6.13 -10.13 3.47
CA ALA A 132 -5.62 -10.63 4.75
C ALA A 132 -4.11 -10.47 4.86
N ASP A 133 -3.38 -10.85 3.80
CA ASP A 133 -1.92 -10.74 3.77
C ASP A 133 -1.48 -9.27 3.82
N CYS A 134 -2.10 -8.41 3.01
CA CYS A 134 -1.79 -6.98 2.99
C CYS A 134 -1.99 -6.34 4.36
N MET A 135 -3.14 -6.56 5.00
CA MET A 135 -3.43 -6.04 6.33
C MET A 135 -2.42 -6.52 7.39
N LEU A 136 -2.04 -7.80 7.34
CA LEU A 136 -1.05 -8.36 8.25
C LEU A 136 0.31 -7.67 8.08
N TRP A 137 0.80 -7.59 6.84
CA TRP A 137 2.11 -7.02 6.55
C TRP A 137 2.18 -5.52 6.79
N GLU A 138 1.11 -4.77 6.54
CA GLU A 138 1.01 -3.36 6.89
C GLU A 138 1.10 -3.14 8.42
N ARG A 139 0.42 -3.98 9.20
CA ARG A 139 0.48 -3.92 10.67
C ARG A 139 1.86 -4.27 11.20
N ILE A 140 2.51 -5.30 10.65
CA ILE A 140 3.89 -5.68 11.02
C ILE A 140 4.83 -4.52 10.68
N LEU A 141 4.74 -3.97 9.47
CA LEU A 141 5.57 -2.85 9.03
C LEU A 141 5.41 -1.63 9.95
N ALA A 142 4.17 -1.24 10.25
CA ALA A 142 3.89 -0.11 11.14
C ALA A 142 4.49 -0.32 12.53
N ARG A 143 4.39 -1.53 13.08
CA ARG A 143 4.99 -1.89 14.35
C ARG A 143 6.51 -1.76 14.32
N GLU A 144 7.17 -2.32 13.32
CA GLU A 144 8.63 -2.30 13.20
C GLU A 144 9.18 -0.87 13.02
N ILE A 145 8.49 -0.04 12.23
CA ILE A 145 8.85 1.37 12.06
C ILE A 145 8.73 2.12 13.39
N ARG A 146 7.66 1.89 14.15
CA ARG A 146 7.46 2.52 15.45
C ARG A 146 8.53 2.07 16.46
N LEU A 147 8.87 0.80 16.50
CA LEU A 147 9.96 0.27 17.35
C LEU A 147 11.31 0.87 16.95
N TYR A 148 11.58 1.00 15.65
CA TYR A 148 12.78 1.67 15.17
C TYR A 148 12.84 3.12 15.65
N GLN A 149 11.75 3.87 15.51
CA GLN A 149 11.68 5.27 15.93
C GLN A 149 11.90 5.43 17.44
N LEU A 150 11.30 4.56 18.26
CA LEU A 150 11.49 4.58 19.71
C LEU A 150 12.94 4.26 20.11
N ARG A 151 13.57 3.29 19.44
CA ARG A 151 14.93 2.84 19.73
C ARG A 151 16.00 3.84 19.30
N HIS A 152 15.81 4.44 18.12
CA HIS A 152 16.82 5.32 17.51
C HIS A 152 16.47 6.81 17.60
N ARG A 153 15.32 7.17 18.17
CA ARG A 153 14.79 8.53 18.29
C ARG A 153 14.76 9.31 16.98
N ARG A 154 14.76 8.61 15.85
CA ARG A 154 14.67 9.18 14.50
C ARG A 154 13.74 8.35 13.63
N ARG A 155 13.14 8.99 12.62
CA ARG A 155 12.31 8.29 11.63
C ARG A 155 13.17 7.40 10.74
N LEU A 156 12.62 6.24 10.36
CA LEU A 156 13.19 5.42 9.30
C LEU A 156 12.86 6.08 7.95
N SER A 157 13.86 6.23 7.08
CA SER A 157 13.64 6.78 5.73
C SER A 157 12.72 5.87 4.90
N ILE A 158 12.05 6.43 3.89
CA ILE A 158 11.17 5.65 3.01
C ILE A 158 11.94 4.53 2.30
N ARG A 159 13.17 4.80 1.87
CA ARG A 159 14.07 3.76 1.33
C ARG A 159 14.42 2.69 2.36
N GLY A 160 14.68 3.08 3.60
CA GLY A 160 14.94 2.16 4.71
C GLY A 160 13.71 1.31 5.01
N THR A 161 12.53 1.91 5.03
CA THR A 161 11.24 1.23 5.20
C THR A 161 11.00 0.20 4.10
N ALA A 162 11.21 0.57 2.85
CA ALA A 162 11.07 -0.37 1.72
C ALA A 162 12.08 -1.52 1.79
N LYS A 163 13.33 -1.24 2.22
CA LYS A 163 14.35 -2.28 2.44
C LYS A 163 13.95 -3.23 3.56
N LEU A 164 13.44 -2.69 4.66
CA LEU A 164 12.96 -3.48 5.79
C LEU A 164 11.82 -4.42 5.36
N LEU A 165 10.80 -3.88 4.68
CA LEU A 165 9.67 -4.66 4.16
C LEU A 165 10.12 -5.75 3.18
N SER A 166 10.97 -5.41 2.22
CA SER A 166 11.57 -6.35 1.27
C SER A 166 12.30 -7.49 1.98
N PHE A 167 13.06 -7.16 3.01
CA PHE A 167 13.81 -8.15 3.79
C PHE A 167 12.89 -9.07 4.61
N MET A 168 11.80 -8.51 5.16
CA MET A 168 10.79 -9.29 5.89
C MET A 168 9.98 -10.23 4.99
N LEU A 169 9.70 -9.83 3.74
CA LEU A 169 8.94 -10.62 2.77
C LEU A 169 9.81 -11.71 2.11
N HIS A 170 11.09 -11.48 1.95
CA HIS A 170 11.99 -12.39 1.21
C HIS A 170 11.95 -13.87 1.67
N PRO A 171 11.85 -14.22 2.97
CA PRO A 171 11.73 -15.61 3.41
C PRO A 171 10.46 -16.32 2.91
N PHE A 172 9.45 -15.55 2.49
CA PHE A 172 8.16 -16.07 1.99
C PHE A 172 8.10 -16.17 0.47
N LYS A 173 9.22 -15.91 -0.22
CA LYS A 173 9.32 -16.08 -1.66
C LYS A 173 8.99 -17.53 -2.06
N GLY A 174 8.09 -17.67 -3.04
CA GLY A 174 7.63 -18.98 -3.51
C GLY A 174 6.52 -19.60 -2.67
N THR A 175 6.03 -18.92 -1.62
CA THR A 175 4.81 -19.30 -0.89
C THR A 175 3.57 -18.66 -1.54
N GLU A 176 2.37 -19.01 -1.03
CA GLU A 176 1.10 -18.40 -1.50
C GLU A 176 0.84 -16.99 -0.96
N VAL A 177 1.80 -16.36 -0.27
CA VAL A 177 1.67 -14.98 0.21
C VAL A 177 1.55 -14.04 -0.98
N CYS A 178 0.46 -13.30 -1.04
CA CYS A 178 0.16 -12.39 -2.14
C CYS A 178 0.06 -10.94 -1.62
N VAL A 179 1.19 -10.24 -1.65
CA VAL A 179 1.34 -8.86 -1.16
C VAL A 179 2.04 -8.01 -2.20
N ALA A 180 1.45 -6.90 -2.53
CA ALA A 180 2.03 -5.86 -3.38
C ALA A 180 1.72 -4.50 -2.77
N LEU A 181 2.73 -3.87 -2.20
CA LEU A 181 2.62 -2.61 -1.46
C LEU A 181 3.40 -1.51 -2.18
N THR A 182 2.78 -0.33 -2.35
CA THR A 182 3.48 0.85 -2.84
C THR A 182 3.59 1.87 -1.72
N LEU A 183 4.82 2.17 -1.34
CA LEU A 183 5.16 3.15 -0.32
C LEU A 183 5.20 4.54 -0.96
N CYS A 184 4.29 5.41 -0.57
CA CYS A 184 4.17 6.79 -1.02
C CYS A 184 4.56 7.69 0.15
N GLY A 185 5.71 8.33 0.08
CA GLY A 185 6.20 9.07 1.23
C GLY A 185 7.10 10.25 0.88
N TRP A 186 7.46 10.98 1.93
CA TRP A 186 8.37 12.12 1.87
C TRP A 186 9.49 11.97 2.90
N ASP A 187 10.73 11.91 2.43
CA ASP A 187 11.90 11.95 3.30
C ASP A 187 12.21 13.41 3.66
N THR A 188 12.16 13.73 4.96
CA THR A 188 12.60 15.00 5.51
C THR A 188 14.05 14.90 5.96
N GLU A 189 14.79 16.01 5.93
CA GLU A 189 16.12 16.06 6.54
C GLU A 189 16.00 15.68 8.02
N ALA A 190 16.85 14.75 8.46
CA ALA A 190 17.03 14.53 9.89
C ALA A 190 17.59 15.84 10.45
N VAL A 191 16.78 16.55 11.22
CA VAL A 191 17.29 17.64 12.06
C VAL A 191 18.23 16.95 13.05
N THR A 192 19.51 17.00 12.77
CA THR A 192 20.57 16.66 13.71
C THR A 192 20.62 17.78 14.75
N SER A 193 19.66 17.77 15.67
CA SER A 193 19.74 18.59 16.88
C SER A 193 20.59 17.87 17.93
N ASP A 194 21.85 17.68 17.67
CA ASP A 194 22.81 17.31 18.72
C ASP A 194 24.24 17.58 18.22
N CYS A 195 24.60 18.86 18.08
CA CYS A 195 25.97 19.35 18.18
C CYS A 195 25.95 20.88 18.38
N ALA A 196 25.34 21.32 19.48
CA ALA A 196 25.52 22.67 19.98
C ALA A 196 25.96 22.54 21.43
N ASN A 197 27.18 22.15 21.65
CA ASN A 197 28.02 22.51 22.81
C ASN A 197 29.39 21.86 22.63
N ASP A 198 30.21 22.46 21.81
CA ASP A 198 31.64 22.59 22.15
C ASP A 198 32.17 23.82 21.37
N SER A 199 32.19 24.93 22.10
CA SER A 199 32.79 26.15 21.67
C SER A 199 34.26 26.04 22.02
N SER A 200 35.11 26.03 21.03
CA SER A 200 36.40 26.70 21.00
C SER A 200 37.32 26.03 19.98
N LEU A 201 37.51 26.71 18.88
CA LEU A 201 38.81 27.12 18.38
C LEU A 201 38.62 27.70 16.98
N ALA A 202 38.94 28.94 16.89
CA ALA A 202 38.94 29.76 15.68
C ALA A 202 40.06 29.35 14.70
N VAL A 203 39.85 29.90 13.47
CA VAL A 203 40.87 30.28 12.46
C VAL A 203 41.01 29.27 11.29
N ASN A 204 40.46 29.63 10.18
CA ASN A 204 40.97 30.21 8.95
C ASN A 204 40.07 29.90 7.77
N GLN A 205 39.88 30.97 7.02
CA GLN A 205 39.26 31.04 5.70
C GLN A 205 39.98 30.16 4.70
N ASP A 206 39.19 29.40 3.88
CA ASP A 206 39.29 29.49 2.43
C ASP A 206 38.12 28.71 1.78
N VAL A 207 37.26 29.45 1.18
CA VAL A 207 36.65 29.43 -0.15
C VAL A 207 36.25 28.08 -0.74
N THR A 208 34.94 27.99 -0.93
CA THR A 208 34.22 27.30 -2.03
C THR A 208 34.49 25.83 -2.23
N THR A 209 33.76 25.01 -1.51
CA THR A 209 33.29 23.76 -2.06
C THR A 209 31.80 23.59 -1.71
N VAL A 210 30.97 23.79 -2.70
CA VAL A 210 29.53 23.67 -2.61
C VAL A 210 29.18 22.24 -2.19
N THR A 211 28.73 22.09 -0.98
CA THR A 211 28.23 20.83 -0.41
C THR A 211 26.88 20.47 -1.02
N HIS A 212 26.88 19.90 -2.23
CA HIS A 212 25.70 19.33 -2.88
C HIS A 212 25.34 17.91 -2.43
N SER A 213 25.91 17.37 -1.37
CA SER A 213 25.69 15.96 -0.99
C SER A 213 24.55 15.73 0.02
N ALA A 214 24.10 16.75 0.75
CA ALA A 214 23.03 16.60 1.75
C ALA A 214 21.60 16.59 1.12
N SER A 215 21.42 17.21 -0.03
CA SER A 215 20.11 17.37 -0.70
C SER A 215 19.58 16.11 -1.40
N ALA A 216 20.43 15.14 -1.72
CA ALA A 216 20.04 13.98 -2.54
C ALA A 216 19.11 12.98 -1.84
N ASN A 217 18.97 13.02 -0.52
CA ASN A 217 18.16 12.07 0.25
C ASN A 217 16.78 12.61 0.65
N CYS A 218 16.54 13.91 0.56
CA CYS A 218 15.25 14.55 0.88
C CYS A 218 14.29 14.54 -0.29
N GLY A 219 13.00 14.66 0.01
CA GLY A 219 11.94 14.83 -0.98
C GLY A 219 11.03 13.63 -1.15
N PRO A 220 10.18 13.69 -2.19
CA PRO A 220 9.20 12.65 -2.46
C PRO A 220 9.87 11.34 -2.85
N LYS A 221 9.31 10.23 -2.36
CA LYS A 221 9.75 8.87 -2.67
C LYS A 221 8.54 8.00 -2.97
N LEU A 222 8.67 7.21 -4.02
CA LEU A 222 7.68 6.22 -4.42
C LEU A 222 8.39 4.90 -4.68
N ILE A 223 8.05 3.87 -3.89
CA ILE A 223 8.75 2.59 -3.92
C ILE A 223 7.73 1.45 -3.87
N TYR A 224 7.77 0.61 -4.87
CA TYR A 224 6.99 -0.62 -4.94
C TYR A 224 7.75 -1.79 -4.31
N VAL A 225 7.04 -2.63 -3.52
CA VAL A 225 7.58 -3.85 -2.91
C VAL A 225 6.55 -4.96 -3.06
N CYS A 226 6.97 -6.14 -3.53
CA CYS A 226 6.09 -7.30 -3.69
C CYS A 226 6.50 -8.50 -2.82
N SER A 227 5.66 -9.54 -2.82
CA SER A 227 5.77 -10.71 -1.95
C SER A 227 7.04 -11.54 -2.14
N ASP A 228 7.72 -11.43 -3.29
CA ASP A 228 9.02 -12.08 -3.53
C ASP A 228 10.21 -11.27 -2.98
N GLY A 229 9.93 -10.11 -2.37
CA GLY A 229 10.94 -9.19 -1.84
C GLY A 229 11.52 -8.24 -2.88
N ALA A 230 11.06 -8.26 -4.14
CA ALA A 230 11.50 -7.29 -5.13
C ALA A 230 11.10 -5.87 -4.71
N ARG A 231 12.00 -4.91 -4.95
CA ARG A 231 11.85 -3.51 -4.55
C ARG A 231 12.25 -2.61 -5.71
N LEU A 232 11.29 -1.83 -6.19
CA LEU A 232 11.47 -0.92 -7.32
C LEU A 232 11.17 0.52 -6.89
N GLN A 233 12.07 1.45 -7.20
CA GLN A 233 11.84 2.88 -7.03
C GLN A 233 11.51 3.48 -8.39
N GLY A 234 10.50 4.37 -8.44
CA GLY A 234 10.07 5.03 -9.68
C GLY A 234 9.29 6.30 -9.41
N ASN A 235 8.84 6.94 -10.46
CA ASN A 235 8.02 8.16 -10.39
C ASN A 235 6.53 7.87 -10.52
N VAL A 236 6.14 6.70 -11.01
CA VAL A 236 4.77 6.27 -11.17
C VAL A 236 4.68 4.76 -10.99
N PHE A 237 3.68 4.33 -10.22
CA PHE A 237 3.28 2.93 -10.11
C PHE A 237 1.77 2.83 -10.10
N SER A 238 1.25 1.82 -10.78
CA SER A 238 -0.13 1.36 -10.62
C SER A 238 -0.10 -0.14 -10.43
N VAL A 239 -0.87 -0.64 -9.47
CA VAL A 239 -0.82 -2.05 -9.05
C VAL A 239 -2.23 -2.60 -8.91
N GLY A 240 -2.40 -3.89 -9.17
CA GLY A 240 -3.66 -4.60 -9.16
C GLY A 240 -4.21 -4.89 -10.55
N SER A 241 -5.36 -5.56 -10.62
CA SER A 241 -5.99 -6.01 -11.88
C SER A 241 -6.36 -4.86 -12.83
N GLY A 242 -6.70 -3.69 -12.29
CA GLY A 242 -7.03 -2.51 -13.08
C GLY A 242 -5.83 -1.66 -13.49
N SER A 243 -4.62 -2.01 -13.06
CA SER A 243 -3.40 -1.20 -13.33
C SER A 243 -3.13 -0.91 -14.80
N PRO A 244 -3.34 -1.81 -15.79
CA PRO A 244 -3.09 -1.49 -17.20
C PRO A 244 -3.96 -0.33 -17.70
N TYR A 245 -5.18 -0.25 -17.22
CA TYR A 245 -6.12 0.82 -17.61
C TYR A 245 -5.76 2.15 -16.96
N ALA A 246 -5.30 2.11 -15.70
CA ALA A 246 -4.81 3.29 -15.00
C ALA A 246 -3.54 3.85 -15.67
N TYR A 247 -2.58 2.99 -16.04
CA TYR A 247 -1.39 3.40 -16.77
C TYR A 247 -1.72 4.10 -18.09
N GLY A 248 -2.72 3.63 -18.85
CA GLY A 248 -3.13 4.28 -20.10
C GLY A 248 -3.58 5.74 -19.92
N VAL A 249 -4.09 6.10 -18.76
CA VAL A 249 -4.43 7.49 -18.41
C VAL A 249 -3.21 8.25 -17.88
N LEU A 250 -2.44 7.61 -17.00
CA LEU A 250 -1.26 8.23 -16.39
C LEU A 250 -0.20 8.57 -17.43
N ASP A 251 0.13 7.66 -18.35
CA ASP A 251 1.13 7.86 -19.39
C ASP A 251 0.81 9.05 -20.29
N ARG A 252 -0.48 9.31 -20.53
CA ARG A 252 -0.92 10.43 -21.35
C ARG A 252 -0.92 11.76 -20.60
N GLY A 253 -1.27 11.73 -19.30
CA GLY A 253 -1.57 12.94 -18.52
C GLY A 253 -0.44 13.37 -17.59
N MET A 254 0.51 12.50 -17.29
CA MET A 254 1.51 12.77 -16.28
C MET A 254 2.58 13.74 -16.78
N ARG A 255 2.82 14.80 -16.01
CA ARG A 255 3.86 15.81 -16.21
C ARG A 255 4.38 16.26 -14.85
N TRP A 256 5.66 16.58 -14.79
CA TRP A 256 6.24 17.12 -13.56
C TRP A 256 5.56 18.41 -13.10
N SER A 257 5.22 19.29 -14.06
CA SER A 257 4.65 20.62 -13.84
C SER A 257 3.16 20.64 -13.52
N LEU A 258 2.53 19.49 -13.19
CA LEU A 258 1.12 19.47 -12.79
C LEU A 258 0.90 20.34 -11.55
N SER A 259 -0.20 21.10 -11.55
CA SER A 259 -0.72 21.69 -10.33
C SER A 259 -1.33 20.60 -9.43
N LYS A 260 -1.53 20.91 -8.17
CA LYS A 260 -2.17 19.98 -7.22
C LYS A 260 -3.53 19.50 -7.71
N GLU A 261 -4.36 20.43 -8.23
CA GLU A 261 -5.71 20.09 -8.66
C GLU A 261 -5.71 19.25 -9.97
N GLU A 262 -4.78 19.52 -10.88
CA GLU A 262 -4.59 18.70 -12.09
C GLU A 262 -4.12 17.30 -11.72
N ALA A 263 -3.18 17.16 -10.76
CA ALA A 263 -2.69 15.86 -10.30
C ALA A 263 -3.80 15.04 -9.63
N ILE A 264 -4.64 15.68 -8.82
CA ILE A 264 -5.81 15.04 -8.20
C ILE A 264 -6.81 14.61 -9.27
N SER A 265 -7.11 15.46 -10.26
CA SER A 265 -8.03 15.15 -11.35
C SER A 265 -7.51 13.99 -12.20
N LEU A 266 -6.21 13.95 -12.50
CA LEU A 266 -5.57 12.86 -13.22
C LEU A 266 -5.66 11.52 -12.46
N ALA A 267 -5.39 11.52 -11.15
CA ALA A 267 -5.50 10.34 -10.32
C ALA A 267 -6.94 9.80 -10.26
N ARG A 268 -7.93 10.70 -10.09
CA ARG A 268 -9.35 10.33 -10.12
C ARG A 268 -9.76 9.72 -11.46
N GLU A 269 -9.35 10.35 -12.55
CA GLU A 269 -9.65 9.84 -13.90
C GLU A 269 -9.00 8.47 -14.12
N ALA A 270 -7.77 8.27 -13.71
CA ALA A 270 -7.08 7.00 -13.86
C ALA A 270 -7.80 5.86 -13.10
N VAL A 271 -8.20 6.09 -11.84
CA VAL A 271 -8.99 5.11 -11.08
C VAL A 271 -10.35 4.89 -11.74
N PHE A 272 -11.05 5.97 -12.13
CA PHE A 272 -12.36 5.88 -12.79
C PHE A 272 -12.32 5.04 -14.08
N ARG A 273 -11.33 5.28 -14.95
CA ARG A 273 -11.16 4.50 -16.19
C ARG A 273 -10.83 3.04 -15.92
N ALA A 274 -10.04 2.79 -14.88
CA ALA A 274 -9.73 1.42 -14.47
C ALA A 274 -10.99 0.70 -13.96
N THR A 275 -11.76 1.32 -13.08
CA THR A 275 -12.99 0.72 -12.54
C THR A 275 -14.08 0.50 -13.61
N HIS A 276 -14.03 1.25 -14.71
CA HIS A 276 -14.95 1.06 -15.83
C HIS A 276 -14.62 -0.18 -16.68
N ARG A 277 -13.36 -0.62 -16.67
CA ARG A 277 -12.87 -1.76 -17.46
C ARG A 277 -12.60 -3.01 -16.64
N ASP A 278 -12.14 -2.84 -15.42
CA ASP A 278 -11.86 -3.93 -14.50
C ASP A 278 -13.09 -4.23 -13.64
N ALA A 279 -13.67 -5.40 -13.84
CA ALA A 279 -14.86 -5.83 -13.11
C ALA A 279 -14.61 -5.98 -11.59
N TYR A 280 -13.37 -6.18 -11.19
CA TYR A 280 -13.01 -6.39 -9.80
C TYR A 280 -12.66 -5.11 -9.03
N SER A 281 -12.44 -4.00 -9.74
CA SER A 281 -12.24 -2.66 -9.14
C SER A 281 -13.53 -1.84 -9.23
N GLY A 282 -13.78 -0.96 -8.26
CA GLY A 282 -14.98 -0.12 -8.34
C GLY A 282 -15.35 0.63 -7.08
N ASN A 283 -16.58 1.11 -7.09
CA ASN A 283 -17.29 1.85 -6.05
C ASN A 283 -16.76 3.27 -5.86
N ASN A 284 -15.87 3.51 -4.91
CA ASN A 284 -15.40 4.84 -4.56
C ASN A 284 -13.92 4.99 -4.88
N VAL A 285 -13.41 6.22 -4.82
CA VAL A 285 -11.99 6.53 -4.85
C VAL A 285 -11.57 7.15 -3.52
N ASP A 286 -10.50 6.60 -2.94
CA ASP A 286 -9.74 7.20 -1.86
C ASP A 286 -8.49 7.87 -2.45
N LEU A 287 -8.18 9.09 -1.98
CA LEU A 287 -7.05 9.86 -2.47
C LEU A 287 -6.30 10.53 -1.33
N PHE A 288 -4.98 10.38 -1.35
CA PHE A 288 -4.05 11.00 -0.43
C PHE A 288 -3.03 11.86 -1.19
N HIS A 289 -2.72 13.02 -0.63
CA HIS A 289 -1.67 13.90 -1.09
C HIS A 289 -0.59 14.01 -0.02
N ILE A 290 0.63 13.62 -0.35
CA ILE A 290 1.77 13.57 0.55
C ILE A 290 2.77 14.66 0.18
N THR A 291 3.15 15.48 1.17
CA THR A 291 4.05 16.62 1.02
C THR A 291 5.13 16.60 2.11
N ALA A 292 5.99 17.60 2.10
CA ALA A 292 6.97 17.83 3.17
C ALA A 292 6.33 18.06 4.55
N GLN A 293 5.09 18.56 4.61
CA GLN A 293 4.33 18.82 5.84
C GLN A 293 3.60 17.56 6.35
N GLY A 294 3.52 16.53 5.52
CA GLY A 294 2.81 15.30 5.81
C GLY A 294 1.76 14.97 4.75
N TRP A 295 0.95 13.97 5.04
CA TRP A 295 -0.15 13.59 4.15
C TRP A 295 -1.46 14.27 4.52
N SER A 296 -2.28 14.49 3.52
CA SER A 296 -3.67 14.91 3.66
C SER A 296 -4.57 13.97 2.85
N GLN A 297 -5.68 13.54 3.45
CA GLN A 297 -6.68 12.71 2.80
C GLN A 297 -7.81 13.60 2.27
N ARG A 298 -8.26 13.33 1.05
CA ARG A 298 -9.50 13.92 0.53
C ARG A 298 -10.70 13.10 0.98
N PRO A 299 -11.89 13.72 1.08
CA PRO A 299 -13.12 12.97 1.27
C PRO A 299 -13.26 11.89 0.19
N ARG A 300 -13.77 10.74 0.58
CA ARG A 300 -14.06 9.63 -0.33
C ARG A 300 -15.12 10.07 -1.34
N GLU A 301 -14.89 9.79 -2.61
CA GLU A 301 -15.79 10.17 -3.71
C GLU A 301 -16.42 8.94 -4.34
N ASP A 302 -17.74 8.99 -4.59
CA ASP A 302 -18.46 7.94 -5.33
C ASP A 302 -18.23 8.11 -6.83
N LEU A 303 -17.64 7.09 -7.47
CA LEU A 303 -17.36 7.08 -8.90
C LEU A 303 -18.63 6.93 -9.75
N LYS A 304 -19.76 6.54 -9.15
CA LYS A 304 -21.03 6.41 -9.85
C LYS A 304 -21.54 7.75 -10.36
N GLU A 305 -21.41 8.80 -9.56
CA GLU A 305 -21.80 10.15 -10.00
C GLU A 305 -20.97 10.65 -11.18
N GLU A 306 -19.67 10.38 -11.18
CA GLU A 306 -18.79 10.75 -12.29
C GLU A 306 -19.18 10.00 -13.58
N TYR A 307 -19.54 8.73 -13.47
CA TYR A 307 -20.04 7.93 -14.59
C TYR A 307 -21.28 8.57 -15.24
N TYR A 308 -22.28 8.96 -14.46
CA TYR A 308 -23.48 9.59 -15.00
C TYR A 308 -23.21 10.95 -15.63
N ARG A 309 -22.37 11.78 -15.00
CA ARG A 309 -21.94 13.06 -15.58
C ARG A 309 -21.24 12.87 -16.94
N GLU A 310 -20.41 11.86 -17.06
CA GLU A 310 -19.73 11.57 -18.32
C GLU A 310 -20.70 11.07 -19.39
N MET A 311 -21.63 10.21 -19.02
CA MET A 311 -22.68 9.74 -19.94
C MET A 311 -23.52 10.89 -20.49
N GLU A 312 -23.92 11.84 -19.65
CA GLU A 312 -24.62 13.04 -20.10
C GLU A 312 -23.80 13.91 -21.05
N LYS A 313 -22.51 14.13 -20.72
CA LYS A 313 -21.60 14.86 -21.61
C LYS A 313 -21.50 14.19 -22.99
N ARG A 314 -21.35 12.88 -23.02
CA ARG A 314 -21.30 12.10 -24.27
C ARG A 314 -22.59 12.19 -25.05
N ALA A 315 -23.74 12.05 -24.40
CA ALA A 315 -25.06 12.19 -25.05
C ALA A 315 -25.21 13.57 -25.70
N LYS A 316 -24.86 14.65 -25.00
CA LYS A 316 -24.89 16.02 -25.53
C LYS A 316 -23.98 16.21 -26.75
N ILE A 317 -22.79 15.59 -26.73
CA ILE A 317 -21.85 15.66 -27.88
C ILE A 317 -22.39 14.90 -29.08
N VAL A 318 -22.96 13.71 -28.87
CA VAL A 318 -23.57 12.91 -29.94
C VAL A 318 -24.73 13.67 -30.58
N GLU A 319 -25.60 14.24 -29.76
CA GLU A 319 -26.73 15.03 -30.24
C GLU A 319 -26.28 16.28 -31.03
N LYS A 320 -25.28 17.00 -30.54
CA LYS A 320 -24.71 18.15 -31.28
C LYS A 320 -24.14 17.71 -32.63
N ARG A 321 -23.44 16.57 -32.70
CA ARG A 321 -22.93 16.03 -33.97
C ARG A 321 -24.07 15.61 -34.93
N LYS A 322 -25.13 15.03 -34.40
CA LYS A 322 -26.31 14.66 -35.21
C LYS A 322 -26.96 15.90 -35.83
N ARG A 323 -27.22 16.93 -35.03
CA ARG A 323 -27.79 18.21 -35.52
C ARG A 323 -26.89 18.89 -36.55
N ALA A 324 -25.55 18.85 -36.34
CA ALA A 324 -24.61 19.42 -37.32
C ALA A 324 -24.59 18.65 -38.65
N ARG A 325 -24.80 17.33 -38.65
CA ARG A 325 -24.94 16.53 -39.86
C ARG A 325 -26.24 16.81 -40.60
N GLU A 326 -27.37 16.93 -39.88
CA GLU A 326 -28.66 17.27 -40.43
C GLU A 326 -28.71 18.66 -41.08
N LEU A 327 -27.91 19.61 -40.55
CA LEU A 327 -27.77 20.96 -41.13
C LEU A 327 -26.88 21.01 -42.38
N ASN A 328 -25.96 20.02 -42.54
CA ASN A 328 -24.99 19.99 -43.63
C ASN A 328 -25.36 18.95 -44.73
N ASP A 329 -26.52 18.33 -44.65
CA ASP A 329 -27.04 17.42 -45.68
C ASP A 329 -27.94 18.23 -46.67
N PRO A 330 -27.43 18.61 -47.84
CA PRO A 330 -28.23 19.28 -48.84
C PRO A 330 -29.13 18.22 -49.49
N ARG A 331 -30.41 18.25 -49.21
CA ARG A 331 -31.42 17.52 -50.00
C ARG A 331 -31.54 18.08 -51.40
#